data_c0ae38fad1618138bdbbbe7c478317ae
#
_entry.id   c0ae38fad1618138bdbbbe7c478317ae
#
_cell.length_a   1.000
_cell.length_b   1.000
_cell.length_c   1.000
_cell.angle_alpha   90.00
_cell.angle_beta   90.00
_cell.angle_gamma   90.00
#
_symmetry.space_group_name_H-M   'P 1'
#
loop_
_entity.id
_entity.type
_entity.pdbx_description
1 polymer ?
#
loop_
_entity_poly.entity_id
_entity_poly.type
_entity_poly.pdbx_seq_one_letter_code
_entity_poly.pdbx_strand_id
1 'polypeptide(L)'
;MIMFGLIDLVSVLFVISMTVAVSISSGLSRAQSALAEALPEIGVIGMYLGLLMMLQNMDDPNAIFPALAVACLPVLYASIIGFVVQNLGSTSEHNQTVAVSKLRYPSVILVLVTLYFCARGELHWFLDPKTLFLTTLFIVVGIGLQWREGELDPVKARALLPTIGLIIGAMGAVLVLSNMSNPKAIGPAMAIAFLAVLYTSLIRLLWIIIQPGVSNGQESAVGVSCAPWRTLMAGLSIWLMILSFADV
;
A
#
# COMPACT_ATOMS: atom_id res chain seq x y z
N MET A 1 22.32 -21.37 -3.41
CA MET A 1 20.93 -21.55 -3.84
C MET A 1 19.95 -20.56 -3.19
N ILE A 2 20.28 -19.95 -2.05
CA ILE A 2 19.42 -19.00 -1.31
C ILE A 2 19.32 -17.60 -1.97
N MET A 3 20.35 -17.17 -2.69
CA MET A 3 20.36 -15.81 -3.30
C MET A 3 19.42 -15.64 -4.51
N PHE A 4 19.10 -16.69 -5.25
CA PHE A 4 18.19 -16.57 -6.40
C PHE A 4 16.71 -16.37 -6.00
N GLY A 5 16.31 -16.77 -4.79
CA GLY A 5 14.95 -16.54 -4.28
C GLY A 5 14.69 -15.11 -3.80
N LEU A 6 15.72 -14.27 -3.66
CA LEU A 6 15.60 -12.88 -3.22
C LEU A 6 15.44 -11.88 -4.38
N ILE A 7 15.53 -12.33 -5.63
CA ILE A 7 15.44 -11.46 -6.81
C ILE A 7 14.28 -11.94 -7.68
N ASP A 8 13.17 -11.24 -7.59
CA ASP A 8 12.05 -11.34 -8.53
C ASP A 8 12.02 -10.09 -9.41
N LEU A 9 12.18 -10.31 -10.72
CA LEU A 9 12.27 -9.22 -11.70
C LEU A 9 11.00 -8.36 -11.71
N VAL A 10 9.83 -8.99 -11.55
CA VAL A 10 8.54 -8.29 -11.56
C VAL A 10 8.42 -7.36 -10.36
N SER A 11 8.74 -7.85 -9.17
CA SER A 11 8.73 -7.07 -7.93
C SER A 11 9.76 -5.92 -7.95
N VAL A 12 10.95 -6.16 -8.51
CA VAL A 12 11.97 -5.11 -8.67
C VAL A 12 11.49 -4.03 -9.64
N LEU A 13 10.99 -4.40 -10.81
CA LEU A 13 10.47 -3.46 -11.80
C LEU A 13 9.27 -2.68 -11.26
N PHE A 14 8.40 -3.32 -10.49
CA PHE A 14 7.29 -2.67 -9.82
C PHE A 14 7.78 -1.55 -8.90
N VAL A 15 8.68 -1.86 -7.96
CA VAL A 15 9.18 -0.88 -6.98
C VAL A 15 9.95 0.24 -7.68
N ILE A 16 10.79 -0.08 -8.68
CA ILE A 16 11.54 0.93 -9.43
C ILE A 16 10.57 1.85 -10.20
N SER A 17 9.59 1.32 -10.93
CA SER A 17 8.67 2.15 -11.72
C SER A 17 7.82 3.07 -10.83
N MET A 18 7.36 2.58 -9.68
CA MET A 18 6.64 3.39 -8.70
C MET A 18 7.53 4.49 -8.09
N THR A 19 8.77 4.15 -7.74
CA THR A 19 9.76 5.12 -7.22
C THR A 19 10.07 6.21 -8.24
N VAL A 20 10.24 5.84 -9.52
CA VAL A 20 10.44 6.78 -10.63
C VAL A 20 9.21 7.68 -10.81
N ALA A 21 7.99 7.14 -10.75
CA ALA A 21 6.76 7.93 -10.87
C ALA A 21 6.67 9.01 -9.79
N VAL A 22 6.98 8.67 -8.53
CA VAL A 22 7.01 9.64 -7.41
C VAL A 22 8.11 10.67 -7.61
N SER A 23 9.31 10.26 -8.03
CA SER A 23 10.43 11.16 -8.24
C SER A 23 10.15 12.18 -9.36
N ILE A 24 9.53 11.75 -10.45
CA ILE A 24 9.14 12.63 -11.59
C ILE A 24 8.07 13.64 -11.14
N SER A 25 7.08 13.20 -10.36
CA SER A 25 5.99 14.08 -9.92
C SER A 25 6.45 15.17 -8.96
N SER A 26 7.38 14.84 -8.05
CA SER A 26 7.88 15.74 -7.01
C SER A 26 8.99 16.68 -7.49
N GLY A 27 9.67 16.32 -8.58
CA GLY A 27 10.88 17.01 -9.05
C GLY A 27 12.11 16.71 -8.17
N LEU A 28 13.31 16.92 -8.73
CA LEU A 28 14.57 16.49 -8.10
C LEU A 28 14.79 17.07 -6.70
N SER A 29 14.37 18.33 -6.48
CA SER A 29 14.58 19.05 -5.20
C SER A 29 13.73 18.50 -4.04
N ARG A 30 12.63 17.84 -4.32
CA ARG A 30 11.70 17.28 -3.31
C ARG A 30 11.54 15.76 -3.41
N ALA A 31 12.24 15.14 -4.35
CA ALA A 31 12.12 13.71 -4.57
C ALA A 31 12.40 12.91 -3.31
N GLN A 32 13.35 13.35 -2.49
CA GLN A 32 13.73 12.66 -1.27
C GLN A 32 12.60 12.64 -0.23
N SER A 33 12.00 13.78 0.08
CA SER A 33 10.90 13.84 1.06
C SER A 33 9.66 13.11 0.56
N ALA A 34 9.34 13.24 -0.73
CA ALA A 34 8.23 12.53 -1.35
C ALA A 34 8.46 11.01 -1.37
N LEU A 35 9.69 10.56 -1.65
CA LEU A 35 10.06 9.16 -1.62
C LEU A 35 10.03 8.59 -0.20
N ALA A 36 10.52 9.31 0.79
CA ALA A 36 10.49 8.87 2.19
C ALA A 36 9.05 8.57 2.65
N GLU A 37 8.08 9.35 2.17
CA GLU A 37 6.67 9.15 2.47
C GLU A 37 6.02 8.06 1.58
N ALA A 38 6.38 7.98 0.29
CA ALA A 38 5.75 7.08 -0.66
C ALA A 38 6.27 5.64 -0.61
N LEU A 39 7.53 5.42 -0.25
CA LEU A 39 8.15 4.08 -0.27
C LEU A 39 7.44 3.06 0.63
N PRO A 40 7.02 3.39 1.86
CA PRO A 40 6.21 2.46 2.67
C PRO A 40 4.91 2.05 1.95
N GLU A 41 4.25 3.00 1.28
CA GLU A 41 3.02 2.72 0.53
C GLU A 41 3.28 1.83 -0.69
N ILE A 42 4.35 2.09 -1.43
CA ILE A 42 4.77 1.26 -2.58
C ILE A 42 5.01 -0.18 -2.13
N GLY A 43 5.72 -0.37 -1.02
CA GLY A 43 5.94 -1.70 -0.45
C GLY A 43 4.64 -2.41 -0.08
N VAL A 44 3.74 -1.71 0.60
CA VAL A 44 2.44 -2.23 1.02
C VAL A 44 1.58 -2.60 -0.20
N ILE A 45 1.48 -1.73 -1.20
CA ILE A 45 0.72 -2.00 -2.43
C ILE A 45 1.26 -3.26 -3.12
N GLY A 46 2.58 -3.36 -3.31
CA GLY A 46 3.18 -4.53 -3.95
C GLY A 46 2.95 -5.82 -3.17
N MET A 47 3.04 -5.79 -1.84
CA MET A 47 2.78 -6.94 -1.00
C MET A 47 1.32 -7.41 -1.10
N TYR A 48 0.36 -6.51 -0.97
CA TYR A 48 -1.06 -6.89 -1.04
C TYR A 48 -1.48 -7.30 -2.43
N LEU A 49 -0.88 -6.75 -3.50
CA LEU A 49 -1.04 -7.28 -4.86
C LEU A 49 -0.58 -8.74 -4.95
N GLY A 50 0.61 -9.03 -4.44
CA GLY A 50 1.14 -10.41 -4.42
C GLY A 50 0.27 -11.37 -3.61
N LEU A 51 -0.21 -10.94 -2.42
CA LEU A 51 -1.11 -11.74 -1.58
C LEU A 51 -2.45 -12.02 -2.27
N LEU A 52 -3.04 -11.03 -2.96
CA LEU A 52 -4.29 -11.22 -3.70
C LEU A 52 -4.11 -12.20 -4.87
N MET A 53 -2.98 -12.12 -5.60
CA MET A 53 -2.66 -13.07 -6.66
C MET A 53 -2.45 -14.48 -6.10
N MET A 54 -1.89 -14.60 -4.90
CA MET A 54 -1.74 -15.88 -4.22
C MET A 54 -3.10 -16.49 -3.87
N LEU A 55 -4.08 -15.69 -3.39
CA LEU A 55 -5.43 -16.17 -3.09
C LEU A 55 -6.15 -16.75 -4.31
N GLN A 56 -5.80 -16.33 -5.52
CA GLN A 56 -6.35 -16.90 -6.76
C GLN A 56 -5.82 -18.31 -7.08
N ASN A 57 -4.68 -18.69 -6.49
CA ASN A 57 -3.99 -19.95 -6.75
C ASN A 57 -3.95 -20.86 -5.50
N MET A 58 -4.96 -20.78 -4.65
CA MET A 58 -5.03 -21.56 -3.39
C MET A 58 -5.24 -23.05 -3.60
N ASP A 59 -5.56 -23.49 -4.81
CA ASP A 59 -5.81 -24.91 -5.12
C ASP A 59 -4.54 -25.78 -5.03
N ASP A 60 -3.33 -25.18 -5.09
CA ASP A 60 -2.06 -25.88 -4.93
C ASP A 60 -1.34 -25.45 -3.63
N PRO A 61 -1.40 -26.27 -2.57
CA PRO A 61 -0.74 -25.97 -1.30
C PRO A 61 0.78 -25.77 -1.41
N ASN A 62 1.44 -26.41 -2.39
CA ASN A 62 2.89 -26.28 -2.56
C ASN A 62 3.28 -24.94 -3.18
N ALA A 63 2.37 -24.26 -3.87
CA ALA A 63 2.59 -22.94 -4.47
C ALA A 63 2.44 -21.79 -3.46
N ILE A 64 1.75 -22.02 -2.34
CA ILE A 64 1.40 -20.96 -1.37
C ILE A 64 2.64 -20.31 -0.76
N PHE A 65 3.56 -21.11 -0.20
CA PHE A 65 4.76 -20.55 0.47
C PHE A 65 5.71 -19.82 -0.49
N PRO A 66 6.01 -20.34 -1.70
CA PRO A 66 6.78 -19.57 -2.68
C PRO A 66 6.10 -18.29 -3.10
N ALA A 67 4.78 -18.28 -3.32
CA ALA A 67 4.03 -17.10 -3.67
C ALA A 67 4.04 -16.05 -2.55
N LEU A 68 3.92 -16.49 -1.29
CA LEU A 68 4.02 -15.63 -0.11
C LEU A 68 5.40 -14.97 -0.01
N ALA A 69 6.46 -15.75 -0.25
CA ALA A 69 7.82 -15.22 -0.25
C ALA A 69 7.98 -14.10 -1.31
N VAL A 70 7.49 -14.32 -2.53
CA VAL A 70 7.52 -13.31 -3.60
C VAL A 70 6.68 -12.08 -3.23
N ALA A 71 5.50 -12.26 -2.61
CA ALA A 71 4.64 -11.16 -2.17
C ALA A 71 5.34 -10.24 -1.13
N CYS A 72 6.27 -10.76 -0.34
CA CYS A 72 7.03 -9.97 0.63
C CYS A 72 8.19 -9.15 0.02
N LEU A 73 8.65 -9.48 -1.19
CA LEU A 73 9.80 -8.82 -1.82
C LEU A 73 9.61 -7.31 -2.07
N PRO A 74 8.45 -6.80 -2.51
CA PRO A 74 8.25 -5.37 -2.69
C PRO A 74 8.48 -4.56 -1.40
N VAL A 75 8.08 -5.09 -0.24
CA VAL A 75 8.32 -4.44 1.05
C VAL A 75 9.80 -4.39 1.36
N LEU A 76 10.52 -5.49 1.11
CA LEU A 76 11.96 -5.56 1.31
C LEU A 76 12.69 -4.51 0.44
N TYR A 77 12.38 -4.46 -0.85
CA TYR A 77 13.02 -3.53 -1.78
C TYR A 77 12.69 -2.08 -1.45
N ALA A 78 11.42 -1.78 -1.17
CA ALA A 78 11.00 -0.44 -0.77
C ALA A 78 11.67 0.00 0.54
N SER A 79 11.86 -0.92 1.50
CA SER A 79 12.55 -0.64 2.76
C SER A 79 14.04 -0.38 2.56
N ILE A 80 14.71 -1.15 1.70
CA ILE A 80 16.13 -0.92 1.35
C ILE A 80 16.31 0.44 0.68
N ILE A 81 15.48 0.76 -0.32
CA ILE A 81 15.52 2.06 -0.99
C ILE A 81 15.23 3.18 0.01
N GLY A 82 14.24 3.00 0.88
CA GLY A 82 13.88 3.96 1.92
C GLY A 82 15.02 4.23 2.89
N PHE A 83 15.71 3.18 3.34
CA PHE A 83 16.91 3.30 4.17
C PHE A 83 18.00 4.11 3.47
N VAL A 84 18.28 3.83 2.20
CA VAL A 84 19.27 4.56 1.41
C VAL A 84 18.88 6.03 1.24
N VAL A 85 17.62 6.30 0.86
CA VAL A 85 17.11 7.65 0.66
C VAL A 85 17.18 8.50 1.94
N GLN A 86 16.86 7.90 3.10
CA GLN A 86 16.91 8.60 4.38
C GLN A 86 18.34 8.89 4.84
N ASN A 87 19.30 8.01 4.56
CA ASN A 87 20.68 8.17 5.01
C ASN A 87 21.57 8.99 4.07
N LEU A 88 21.29 9.01 2.76
CA LEU A 88 22.07 9.77 1.77
C LEU A 88 21.58 11.20 1.59
N GLY A 89 20.41 11.53 2.11
CA GLY A 89 19.80 12.84 1.90
C GLY A 89 20.26 13.85 2.95
N SER A 90 20.82 14.96 2.50
CA SER A 90 20.97 16.15 3.33
C SER A 90 19.57 16.76 3.52
N THR A 91 19.14 16.94 4.77
CA THR A 91 17.94 17.66 5.17
C THR A 91 18.05 19.14 4.79
N SER A 92 17.88 19.42 3.52
CA SER A 92 17.77 20.79 3.04
C SER A 92 16.31 21.21 3.16
N GLU A 93 15.93 21.71 4.33
CA GLU A 93 14.66 22.44 4.51
C GLU A 93 14.70 23.69 3.62
N HIS A 94 14.31 23.53 2.37
CA HIS A 94 14.12 24.67 1.49
C HIS A 94 12.62 24.90 1.33
N ASN A 95 12.12 25.97 1.91
CA ASN A 95 10.77 26.53 1.71
C ASN A 95 10.60 26.98 0.25
N GLN A 96 10.57 26.04 -0.68
CA GLN A 96 10.31 26.35 -2.08
C GLN A 96 8.81 26.26 -2.36
N THR A 97 8.28 27.36 -2.86
CA THR A 97 6.92 27.48 -3.40
C THR A 97 6.59 26.35 -4.37
N VAL A 98 5.40 25.79 -4.21
CA VAL A 98 4.88 24.64 -4.96
C VAL A 98 4.72 25.01 -6.44
N ALA A 99 5.76 24.85 -7.25
CA ALA A 99 5.59 24.85 -8.69
C ALA A 99 4.84 23.58 -9.08
N VAL A 100 3.60 23.76 -9.57
CA VAL A 100 2.76 22.65 -10.06
C VAL A 100 3.45 22.04 -11.28
N SER A 101 4.16 20.94 -11.09
CA SER A 101 4.80 20.22 -12.20
C SER A 101 3.74 19.64 -13.13
N LYS A 102 3.80 19.99 -14.42
CA LYS A 102 2.96 19.36 -15.46
C LYS A 102 3.19 17.84 -15.58
N LEU A 103 4.25 17.34 -14.96
CA LEU A 103 4.65 15.93 -14.95
C LEU A 103 3.83 15.04 -13.99
N ARG A 104 2.89 15.61 -13.22
CA ARG A 104 2.02 14.84 -12.31
C ARG A 104 1.11 13.87 -13.05
N TYR A 105 0.50 14.31 -14.15
CA TYR A 105 -0.38 13.46 -14.95
C TYR A 105 0.33 12.24 -15.55
N PRO A 106 1.48 12.38 -16.21
CA PRO A 106 2.22 11.23 -16.69
C PRO A 106 2.69 10.30 -15.57
N SER A 107 3.01 10.83 -14.37
CA SER A 107 3.35 9.99 -13.22
C SER A 107 2.17 9.14 -12.74
N VAL A 108 0.95 9.71 -12.69
CA VAL A 108 -0.27 8.94 -12.38
C VAL A 108 -0.52 7.86 -13.42
N ILE A 109 -0.36 8.18 -14.70
CA ILE A 109 -0.51 7.21 -15.80
C ILE A 109 0.52 6.08 -15.64
N LEU A 110 1.77 6.40 -15.31
CA LEU A 110 2.82 5.41 -15.08
C LEU A 110 2.46 4.46 -13.93
N VAL A 111 1.92 4.98 -12.82
CA VAL A 111 1.42 4.15 -11.71
C VAL A 111 0.32 3.19 -12.17
N LEU A 112 -0.69 3.71 -12.89
CA LEU A 112 -1.81 2.90 -13.37
C LEU A 112 -1.36 1.83 -14.37
N VAL A 113 -0.45 2.17 -15.28
CA VAL A 113 0.15 1.23 -16.24
C VAL A 113 0.94 0.14 -15.51
N THR A 114 1.74 0.51 -14.50
CA THR A 114 2.50 -0.45 -13.70
C THR A 114 1.57 -1.42 -12.97
N LEU A 115 0.49 -0.91 -12.36
CA LEU A 115 -0.52 -1.75 -11.70
C LEU A 115 -1.20 -2.69 -12.68
N TYR A 116 -1.55 -2.21 -13.88
CA TYR A 116 -2.15 -3.02 -14.93
C TYR A 116 -1.25 -4.18 -15.36
N PHE A 117 0.04 -3.91 -15.57
CA PHE A 117 1.01 -4.93 -15.93
C PHE A 117 1.23 -5.94 -14.79
N CYS A 118 1.31 -5.47 -13.54
CA CYS A 118 1.48 -6.36 -12.38
C CYS A 118 0.25 -7.23 -12.14
N ALA A 119 -0.95 -6.70 -12.37
CA ALA A 119 -2.21 -7.46 -12.30
C ALA A 119 -2.41 -8.40 -13.49
N ARG A 120 -1.45 -8.49 -14.42
CA ARG A 120 -1.52 -9.33 -15.63
C ARG A 120 -2.81 -9.15 -16.45
N GLY A 121 -3.40 -7.95 -16.42
CA GLY A 121 -4.63 -7.63 -17.11
C GLY A 121 -5.92 -8.10 -16.43
N GLU A 122 -5.82 -8.82 -15.32
CA GLU A 122 -6.99 -9.34 -14.58
C GLU A 122 -7.48 -8.37 -13.50
N LEU A 123 -7.61 -7.10 -13.86
CA LEU A 123 -8.04 -6.04 -12.93
C LEU A 123 -9.42 -6.28 -12.29
N HIS A 124 -10.27 -7.09 -12.89
CA HIS A 124 -11.60 -7.37 -12.36
C HIS A 124 -11.56 -8.07 -10.98
N TRP A 125 -10.53 -8.85 -10.67
CA TRP A 125 -10.32 -9.47 -9.37
C TRP A 125 -9.96 -8.47 -8.27
N PHE A 126 -9.41 -7.31 -8.68
CA PHE A 126 -9.03 -6.22 -7.77
C PHE A 126 -10.17 -5.21 -7.57
N LEU A 127 -11.33 -5.41 -8.19
CA LEU A 127 -12.49 -4.54 -8.10
C LEU A 127 -13.64 -5.27 -7.39
N ASP A 128 -13.59 -5.32 -6.06
CA ASP A 128 -14.74 -5.79 -5.27
C ASP A 128 -15.65 -4.62 -4.90
N PRO A 129 -16.88 -4.58 -5.43
CA PRO A 129 -17.81 -3.47 -5.19
C PRO A 129 -18.13 -3.28 -3.70
N LYS A 130 -18.16 -4.36 -2.92
CA LYS A 130 -18.48 -4.32 -1.48
C LYS A 130 -17.37 -3.63 -0.70
N THR A 131 -16.13 -4.05 -0.92
CA THR A 131 -14.95 -3.46 -0.27
C THR A 131 -14.76 -2.01 -0.71
N LEU A 132 -14.99 -1.70 -1.99
CA LEU A 132 -14.87 -0.36 -2.52
C LEU A 132 -15.92 0.57 -1.93
N PHE A 133 -17.17 0.12 -1.82
CA PHE A 133 -18.24 0.86 -1.15
C PHE A 133 -17.91 1.13 0.31
N LEU A 134 -17.47 0.11 1.05
CA LEU A 134 -17.12 0.22 2.46
C LEU A 134 -15.96 1.21 2.66
N THR A 135 -14.91 1.09 1.85
CA THR A 135 -13.75 2.00 1.90
C THR A 135 -14.16 3.44 1.61
N THR A 136 -14.97 3.65 0.57
CA THR A 136 -15.49 4.98 0.21
C THR A 136 -16.35 5.56 1.32
N LEU A 137 -17.22 4.75 1.94
CA LEU A 137 -18.07 5.17 3.05
C LEU A 137 -17.22 5.68 4.24
N PHE A 138 -16.18 4.94 4.65
CA PHE A 138 -15.30 5.35 5.73
C PHE A 138 -14.51 6.62 5.40
N ILE A 139 -14.08 6.77 4.14
CA ILE A 139 -13.40 8.00 3.68
C ILE A 139 -14.36 9.20 3.77
N VAL A 140 -15.58 9.06 3.28
CA VAL A 140 -16.60 10.14 3.32
C VAL A 140 -16.95 10.52 4.76
N VAL A 141 -17.13 9.52 5.64
CA VAL A 141 -17.39 9.76 7.07
C VAL A 141 -16.19 10.47 7.72
N GLY A 142 -14.97 10.01 7.46
CA GLY A 142 -13.75 10.60 8.03
C GLY A 142 -13.55 12.07 7.58
N ILE A 143 -13.75 12.34 6.30
CA ILE A 143 -13.70 13.71 5.76
C ILE A 143 -14.84 14.56 6.31
N GLY A 144 -16.06 14.01 6.41
CA GLY A 144 -17.21 14.72 6.96
C GLY A 144 -17.05 15.10 8.42
N LEU A 145 -16.40 14.26 9.23
CA LEU A 145 -16.07 14.58 10.62
C LEU A 145 -15.05 15.72 10.72
N GLN A 146 -14.03 15.72 9.85
CA GLN A 146 -13.07 16.84 9.80
C GLN A 146 -13.73 18.16 9.36
N TRP A 147 -14.62 18.10 8.37
CA TRP A 147 -15.32 19.30 7.91
C TRP A 147 -16.18 19.92 9.01
N ARG A 148 -16.76 19.11 9.89
CA ARG A 148 -17.52 19.59 11.04
C ARG A 148 -16.67 20.37 12.05
N GLU A 149 -15.35 20.12 12.11
CA GLU A 149 -14.41 20.82 12.99
C GLU A 149 -13.91 22.15 12.46
N GLY A 150 -14.29 22.54 11.22
CA GLY A 150 -14.14 23.90 10.68
C GLY A 150 -13.22 24.09 9.49
N GLU A 151 -12.19 23.25 9.29
CA GLU A 151 -11.30 23.34 8.12
C GLU A 151 -10.86 21.94 7.65
N LEU A 152 -11.03 21.70 6.34
CA LEU A 152 -10.47 20.53 5.66
C LEU A 152 -8.94 20.70 5.55
N ASP A 153 -8.22 20.12 6.48
CA ASP A 153 -6.76 20.05 6.41
C ASP A 153 -6.36 18.82 5.53
N PRO A 154 -5.79 19.05 4.34
CA PRO A 154 -5.40 17.98 3.44
C PRO A 154 -4.35 17.04 4.05
N VAL A 155 -3.55 17.51 5.03
CA VAL A 155 -2.59 16.68 5.77
C VAL A 155 -3.32 15.68 6.64
N LYS A 156 -4.29 16.14 7.43
CA LYS A 156 -5.12 15.29 8.28
C LYS A 156 -5.95 14.30 7.46
N ALA A 157 -6.53 14.75 6.34
CA ALA A 157 -7.30 13.89 5.45
C ALA A 157 -6.45 12.75 4.87
N ARG A 158 -5.20 13.03 4.49
CA ARG A 158 -4.26 12.02 4.00
C ARG A 158 -3.82 11.04 5.10
N ALA A 159 -3.67 11.52 6.33
CA ALA A 159 -3.31 10.71 7.49
C ALA A 159 -4.43 9.73 7.91
N LEU A 160 -5.70 9.99 7.56
CA LEU A 160 -6.82 9.09 7.82
C LEU A 160 -6.79 7.81 6.97
N LEU A 161 -6.25 7.87 5.75
CA LEU A 161 -6.30 6.74 4.81
C LEU A 161 -5.68 5.45 5.38
N PRO A 162 -4.48 5.45 5.99
CA PRO A 162 -3.92 4.26 6.62
C PRO A 162 -4.80 3.71 7.75
N THR A 163 -5.40 4.59 8.53
CA THR A 163 -6.27 4.20 9.65
C THR A 163 -7.55 3.53 9.15
N ILE A 164 -8.14 4.04 8.07
CA ILE A 164 -9.31 3.43 7.42
C ILE A 164 -8.95 2.03 6.89
N GLY A 165 -7.82 1.91 6.18
CA GLY A 165 -7.33 0.61 5.72
C GLY A 165 -7.13 -0.40 6.86
N LEU A 166 -6.60 0.07 8.00
CA LEU A 166 -6.44 -0.74 9.20
C LEU A 166 -7.78 -1.22 9.77
N ILE A 167 -8.76 -0.32 9.90
CA ILE A 167 -10.08 -0.64 10.44
C ILE A 167 -10.76 -1.70 9.57
N ILE A 168 -10.83 -1.49 8.26
CA ILE A 168 -11.49 -2.43 7.36
C ILE A 168 -10.70 -3.74 7.25
N GLY A 169 -9.37 -3.66 7.26
CA GLY A 169 -8.49 -4.84 7.31
C GLY A 169 -8.73 -5.67 8.56
N ALA A 170 -8.86 -5.04 9.73
CA ALA A 170 -9.20 -5.72 10.98
C ALA A 170 -10.62 -6.33 10.94
N MET A 171 -11.60 -5.65 10.33
CA MET A 171 -12.93 -6.23 10.11
C MET A 171 -12.84 -7.49 9.22
N GLY A 172 -12.05 -7.46 8.16
CA GLY A 172 -11.79 -8.62 7.31
C GLY A 172 -11.15 -9.77 8.08
N ALA A 173 -10.17 -9.48 8.94
CA ALA A 173 -9.54 -10.49 9.80
C ALA A 173 -10.55 -11.13 10.78
N VAL A 174 -11.46 -10.34 11.36
CA VAL A 174 -12.55 -10.86 12.20
C VAL A 174 -13.49 -11.78 11.41
N LEU A 175 -13.80 -11.40 10.14
CA LEU A 175 -14.60 -12.24 9.26
C LEU A 175 -13.91 -13.57 8.93
N VAL A 176 -12.60 -13.58 8.73
CA VAL A 176 -11.83 -14.81 8.57
C VAL A 176 -11.97 -15.71 9.80
N LEU A 177 -11.71 -15.16 10.99
CA LEU A 177 -11.77 -15.90 12.25
C LEU A 177 -13.18 -16.45 12.55
N SER A 178 -14.23 -15.69 12.21
CA SER A 178 -15.61 -16.13 12.39
C SER A 178 -16.05 -17.24 11.46
N ASN A 179 -15.32 -17.44 10.34
CA ASN A 179 -15.65 -18.42 9.31
C ASN A 179 -14.62 -19.58 9.20
N MET A 180 -13.78 -19.78 10.20
CA MET A 180 -12.75 -20.83 10.19
C MET A 180 -13.30 -22.26 10.03
N SER A 181 -14.56 -22.48 10.41
CA SER A 181 -15.24 -23.77 10.20
C SER A 181 -15.65 -24.03 8.74
N ASN A 182 -15.60 -23.00 7.87
CA ASN A 182 -15.95 -23.11 6.46
C ASN A 182 -14.79 -22.63 5.57
N PRO A 183 -13.90 -23.56 5.12
CA PRO A 183 -12.72 -23.19 4.32
C PRO A 183 -13.03 -22.37 3.07
N LYS A 184 -14.20 -22.59 2.45
CA LYS A 184 -14.61 -21.86 1.24
C LYS A 184 -14.92 -20.37 1.51
N ALA A 185 -15.21 -19.98 2.75
CA ALA A 185 -15.51 -18.60 3.13
C ALA A 185 -14.24 -17.80 3.51
N ILE A 186 -13.13 -18.50 3.81
CA ILE A 186 -11.89 -17.86 4.25
C ILE A 186 -11.30 -16.99 3.14
N GLY A 187 -11.17 -17.53 1.92
CA GLY A 187 -10.61 -16.79 0.79
C GLY A 187 -11.29 -15.44 0.51
N PRO A 188 -12.61 -15.39 0.32
CA PRO A 188 -13.34 -14.15 0.14
C PRO A 188 -13.20 -13.17 1.32
N ALA A 189 -13.18 -13.64 2.56
CA ALA A 189 -13.00 -12.80 3.74
C ALA A 189 -11.59 -12.18 3.79
N MET A 190 -10.56 -12.95 3.44
CA MET A 190 -9.18 -12.45 3.32
C MET A 190 -9.05 -11.43 2.18
N ALA A 191 -9.71 -11.68 1.04
CA ALA A 191 -9.69 -10.75 -0.08
C ALA A 191 -10.24 -9.36 0.32
N ILE A 192 -11.33 -9.29 1.08
CA ILE A 192 -11.89 -8.03 1.59
C ILE A 192 -10.84 -7.27 2.44
N ALA A 193 -10.17 -7.98 3.35
CA ALA A 193 -9.14 -7.39 4.21
C ALA A 193 -7.97 -6.81 3.37
N PHE A 194 -7.49 -7.56 2.40
CA PHE A 194 -6.35 -7.16 1.57
C PHE A 194 -6.69 -6.03 0.61
N LEU A 195 -7.86 -6.09 -0.03
CA LEU A 195 -8.32 -5.04 -0.95
C LEU A 195 -8.52 -3.70 -0.25
N ALA A 196 -9.03 -3.69 0.97
CA ALA A 196 -9.22 -2.45 1.72
C ALA A 196 -7.89 -1.72 1.98
N VAL A 197 -6.86 -2.45 2.41
CA VAL A 197 -5.53 -1.87 2.63
C VAL A 197 -4.89 -1.44 1.30
N LEU A 198 -5.06 -2.24 0.25
CA LEU A 198 -4.58 -1.90 -1.09
C LEU A 198 -5.21 -0.58 -1.60
N TYR A 199 -6.54 -0.43 -1.50
CA TYR A 199 -7.24 0.77 -1.97
C TYR A 199 -6.79 2.01 -1.21
N THR A 200 -6.74 1.94 0.12
CA THR A 200 -6.32 3.10 0.92
C THR A 200 -4.87 3.50 0.70
N SER A 201 -3.97 2.52 0.52
CA SER A 201 -2.56 2.78 0.19
C SER A 201 -2.42 3.36 -1.21
N LEU A 202 -3.18 2.86 -2.18
CA LEU A 202 -3.18 3.37 -3.55
C LEU A 202 -3.69 4.81 -3.60
N ILE A 203 -4.82 5.11 -2.94
CA ILE A 203 -5.37 6.47 -2.86
C ILE A 203 -4.33 7.40 -2.22
N ARG A 204 -3.66 6.98 -1.14
CA ARG A 204 -2.64 7.78 -0.49
C ARG A 204 -1.43 8.02 -1.39
N LEU A 205 -0.94 7.01 -2.09
CA LEU A 205 0.16 7.14 -3.05
C LEU A 205 -0.20 8.12 -4.18
N LEU A 206 -1.40 8.01 -4.75
CA LEU A 206 -1.88 8.93 -5.78
C LEU A 206 -1.99 10.35 -5.23
N TRP A 207 -2.40 10.52 -3.98
CA TRP A 207 -2.47 11.83 -3.34
C TRP A 207 -1.06 12.44 -3.18
N ILE A 208 -0.07 11.66 -2.76
CA ILE A 208 1.34 12.11 -2.67
C ILE A 208 1.84 12.58 -4.05
N ILE A 209 1.50 11.87 -5.11
CA ILE A 209 1.88 12.22 -6.49
C ILE A 209 1.19 13.51 -6.95
N ILE A 210 -0.09 13.68 -6.65
CA ILE A 210 -0.87 14.87 -7.07
C ILE A 210 -0.49 16.10 -6.26
N GLN A 211 -0.21 15.96 -4.97
CA GLN A 211 0.12 17.06 -4.06
C GLN A 211 1.45 16.80 -3.31
N PRO A 212 2.59 16.78 -4.00
CA PRO A 212 3.87 16.63 -3.34
C PRO A 212 4.17 17.91 -2.53
N GLY A 213 4.52 17.76 -1.27
CA GLY A 213 5.00 18.88 -0.43
C GLY A 213 4.00 19.41 0.60
N VAL A 214 2.91 18.70 0.87
CA VAL A 214 2.01 18.99 2.01
C VAL A 214 2.52 18.35 3.30
N SER A 215 3.67 17.68 3.31
CA SER A 215 4.25 17.13 4.53
C SER A 215 4.90 18.25 5.34
N ASN A 216 4.12 18.95 6.15
CA ASN A 216 4.65 19.65 7.30
C ASN A 216 5.12 18.56 8.28
N GLY A 217 6.27 18.75 8.94
CA GLY A 217 6.92 17.77 9.82
C GLY A 217 6.05 17.08 10.88
N GLN A 218 4.80 17.46 11.05
CA GLN A 218 3.78 16.79 11.85
C GLN A 218 3.29 15.46 11.24
N GLU A 219 3.30 15.32 9.91
CA GLU A 219 2.86 14.08 9.27
C GLU A 219 3.88 12.95 9.44
N SER A 220 5.17 13.31 9.54
CA SER A 220 6.23 12.35 9.85
C SER A 220 6.01 11.67 11.20
N ALA A 221 5.48 12.38 12.19
CA ALA A 221 5.20 11.80 13.51
C ALA A 221 3.95 10.90 13.50
N VAL A 222 2.90 11.26 12.75
CA VAL A 222 1.65 10.49 12.69
C VAL A 222 1.80 9.32 11.70
N GLY A 223 2.40 9.55 10.53
CA GLY A 223 2.61 8.53 9.50
C GLY A 223 3.61 7.45 9.93
N VAL A 224 4.69 7.84 10.60
CA VAL A 224 5.67 6.90 11.18
C VAL A 224 5.05 6.13 12.36
N SER A 225 4.14 6.74 13.11
CA SER A 225 3.42 6.04 14.18
C SER A 225 2.47 4.95 13.66
N CYS A 226 1.91 5.11 12.46
CA CYS A 226 1.01 4.10 11.87
C CYS A 226 1.77 3.04 11.04
N ALA A 227 2.98 3.32 10.56
CA ALA A 227 3.77 2.38 9.76
C ALA A 227 4.03 1.03 10.48
N PRO A 228 4.44 0.99 11.77
CA PRO A 228 4.64 -0.28 12.46
C PRO A 228 3.34 -1.08 12.64
N TRP A 229 2.20 -0.42 12.83
CA TRP A 229 0.90 -1.09 12.94
C TRP A 229 0.45 -1.70 11.61
N ARG A 230 0.77 -1.08 10.48
CA ARG A 230 0.45 -1.60 9.15
C ARG A 230 1.30 -2.82 8.81
N THR A 231 2.59 -2.80 9.16
CA THR A 231 3.48 -3.96 9.01
C THR A 231 3.10 -5.08 9.98
N LEU A 232 2.67 -4.75 11.21
CA LEU A 232 2.14 -5.73 12.16
C LEU A 232 0.84 -6.35 11.66
N MET A 233 -0.09 -5.56 11.11
CA MET A 233 -1.33 -6.09 10.54
C MET A 233 -1.08 -6.93 9.29
N ALA A 234 -0.12 -6.55 8.44
CA ALA A 234 0.33 -7.38 7.34
C ALA A 234 0.92 -8.71 7.86
N GLY A 235 1.78 -8.65 8.86
CA GLY A 235 2.33 -9.83 9.53
C GLY A 235 1.25 -10.69 10.16
N LEU A 236 0.27 -10.09 10.81
CA LEU A 236 -0.84 -10.78 11.46
C LEU A 236 -1.78 -11.45 10.44
N SER A 237 -2.02 -10.78 9.29
CA SER A 237 -2.76 -11.36 8.16
C SER A 237 -2.04 -12.58 7.57
N ILE A 238 -0.72 -12.47 7.40
CA ILE A 238 0.13 -13.57 6.95
C ILE A 238 0.13 -14.72 7.97
N TRP A 239 0.24 -14.40 9.25
CA TRP A 239 0.25 -15.39 10.31
C TRP A 239 -1.09 -16.13 10.45
N LEU A 240 -2.21 -15.40 10.39
CA LEU A 240 -3.55 -15.99 10.35
C LEU A 240 -3.75 -16.89 9.12
N MET A 241 -3.18 -16.48 8.00
CA MET A 241 -3.19 -17.29 6.78
C MET A 241 -2.41 -18.59 6.96
N ILE A 242 -1.19 -18.53 7.51
CA ILE A 242 -0.39 -19.72 7.81
C ILE A 242 -1.14 -20.66 8.75
N LEU A 243 -1.78 -20.13 9.80
CA LEU A 243 -2.58 -20.91 10.73
C LEU A 243 -3.77 -21.59 10.05
N SER A 244 -4.45 -20.90 9.12
CA SER A 244 -5.59 -21.47 8.41
C SER A 244 -5.22 -22.66 7.51
N PHE A 245 -3.94 -22.77 7.10
CA PHE A 245 -3.42 -23.88 6.31
C PHE A 245 -2.71 -24.95 7.15
N ALA A 246 -2.35 -24.66 8.41
CA ALA A 246 -1.68 -25.63 9.28
C ALA A 246 -2.63 -26.71 9.81
N ASP A 247 -3.94 -26.46 9.77
CA ASP A 247 -4.99 -27.37 10.24
C ASP A 247 -5.63 -28.20 9.09
N VAL A 248 -5.08 -28.13 7.87
CA VAL A 248 -5.47 -28.92 6.70
C VAL A 248 -4.36 -29.89 6.31
#